data_edd33b47228d260ac7a9257e639ab15b
#
_entry.id   edd33b47228d260ac7a9257e639ab15b
#
_cell.length_a   1.000
_cell.length_b   1.000
_cell.length_c   1.000
_cell.angle_alpha   90.00
_cell.angle_beta   90.00
_cell.angle_gamma   90.00
#
_symmetry.space_group_name_H-M   'P 1'
#
loop_
_entity.id
_entity.type
_entity.pdbx_description
1 polymer ?
#
loop_
_entity_poly.entity_id
_entity_poly.type
_entity_poly.pdbx_seq_one_letter_code
_entity_poly.pdbx_strand_id
1 'polypeptide(L)'
;MYGIRRYLKGSWLATHLDQLGSHVISAIVHLGHKGQDWPLFIKDNMGGTHKIVLQPGQVLWYESARLPHGRPEVFKGEFYDNMFVHFKPSSKAWHRTGRTVHWEKGETPPWRVRVEKAERTGKKTIE
;
A
#
# COMPACT_ATOMS: atom_id res chain seq x y z
N MET A 1 15.76 0.68 3.15
CA MET A 1 15.53 1.72 2.12
C MET A 1 16.24 1.31 0.86
N TYR A 2 15.56 1.32 -0.29
CA TYR A 2 16.13 0.89 -1.58
C TYR A 2 16.49 2.08 -2.51
N GLY A 3 16.59 3.27 -1.97
CA GLY A 3 16.91 4.46 -2.73
C GLY A 3 15.73 5.06 -3.49
N ILE A 4 16.02 5.94 -4.43
CA ILE A 4 15.05 6.61 -5.28
C ILE A 4 14.91 5.80 -6.57
N ARG A 5 13.66 5.57 -6.96
CA ARG A 5 13.34 4.94 -8.24
C ARG A 5 12.68 5.97 -9.16
N ARG A 6 13.27 6.16 -10.31
CA ARG A 6 12.70 6.96 -11.40
C ARG A 6 12.01 6.05 -12.41
N TYR A 7 10.74 6.31 -12.63
CA TYR A 7 9.97 5.72 -13.72
C TYR A 7 9.92 6.70 -14.89
N LEU A 8 10.07 6.18 -16.08
CA LEU A 8 10.05 6.94 -17.32
C LEU A 8 8.75 6.68 -18.09
N LYS A 9 8.49 7.50 -19.11
CA LYS A 9 7.37 7.31 -20.01
C LYS A 9 7.32 5.87 -20.54
N GLY A 10 6.14 5.27 -20.50
CA GLY A 10 5.92 3.88 -20.88
C GLY A 10 6.05 2.88 -19.73
N SER A 11 6.49 3.31 -18.54
CA SER A 11 6.55 2.44 -17.36
C SER A 11 5.16 2.00 -16.92
N TRP A 12 5.08 0.78 -16.42
CA TRP A 12 3.91 0.23 -15.75
C TRP A 12 4.36 -0.79 -14.72
N LEU A 13 3.50 -1.12 -13.77
CA LEU A 13 3.80 -2.08 -12.72
C LEU A 13 2.60 -3.00 -12.53
N ALA A 14 2.78 -4.28 -12.81
CA ALA A 14 1.74 -5.28 -12.59
C ALA A 14 1.32 -5.32 -11.12
N THR A 15 0.06 -5.64 -10.88
CA THR A 15 -0.43 -5.87 -9.53
C THR A 15 0.29 -7.07 -8.92
N HIS A 16 0.88 -6.87 -7.74
CA HIS A 16 1.69 -7.87 -7.04
C HIS A 16 1.59 -7.71 -5.52
N LEU A 17 2.15 -8.68 -4.82
CA LEU A 17 2.45 -8.61 -3.40
C LEU A 17 3.96 -8.52 -3.22
N ASP A 18 4.42 -7.74 -2.26
CA ASP A 18 5.82 -7.69 -1.90
C ASP A 18 6.25 -8.94 -1.12
N GLN A 19 7.56 -9.14 -1.04
CA GLN A 19 8.13 -10.29 -0.33
C GLN A 19 7.92 -10.17 1.19
N LEU A 20 7.24 -11.13 1.77
CA LEU A 20 6.92 -11.15 3.20
C LEU A 20 8.15 -11.07 4.10
N GLY A 21 9.27 -11.64 3.70
CA GLY A 21 10.50 -11.66 4.49
C GLY A 21 11.18 -10.31 4.70
N SER A 22 10.86 -9.31 3.88
CA SER A 22 11.53 -8.00 3.90
C SER A 22 10.61 -6.79 3.80
N HIS A 23 9.37 -6.97 3.34
CA HIS A 23 8.46 -5.89 2.93
C HIS A 23 7.08 -6.08 3.52
N VAL A 24 6.94 -6.04 4.83
CA VAL A 24 5.63 -6.25 5.47
C VAL A 24 4.81 -4.98 5.46
N ILE A 25 5.40 -3.89 5.92
CA ILE A 25 4.83 -2.55 5.82
C ILE A 25 5.77 -1.72 4.98
N SER A 26 5.23 -1.02 4.02
CA SER A 26 5.99 -0.15 3.13
C SER A 26 5.46 1.27 3.15
N ALA A 27 6.35 2.20 2.92
CA ALA A 27 6.02 3.59 2.66
C ALA A 27 6.51 3.97 1.27
N ILE A 28 5.64 4.60 0.49
CA ILE A 28 5.99 5.28 -0.75
C ILE A 28 6.01 6.77 -0.47
N VAL A 29 7.17 7.38 -0.63
CA VAL A 29 7.31 8.84 -0.59
C VAL A 29 7.37 9.34 -2.01
N HIS A 30 6.36 10.10 -2.45
CA HIS A 30 6.39 10.71 -3.77
C HIS A 30 7.25 11.95 -3.77
N LEU A 31 8.31 11.95 -4.55
CA LEU A 31 9.29 13.05 -4.60
C LEU A 31 8.94 14.09 -5.65
N GLY A 32 8.40 13.66 -6.77
CA GLY A 32 8.02 14.55 -7.86
C GLY A 32 7.74 13.81 -9.16
N HIS A 33 7.08 14.50 -10.08
CA HIS A 33 6.85 14.02 -11.42
C HIS A 33 6.75 15.19 -12.40
N LYS A 34 6.92 14.88 -13.67
CA LYS A 34 6.68 15.83 -14.75
C LYS A 34 5.73 15.21 -15.77
N GLY A 35 4.63 15.92 -16.01
CA GLY A 35 3.56 15.49 -16.87
C GLY A 35 2.34 15.01 -16.08
N GLN A 36 1.83 13.84 -16.40
CA GLN A 36 0.57 13.31 -15.89
C GLN A 36 0.75 12.65 -14.51
N ASP A 37 -0.27 12.78 -13.66
CA ASP A 37 -0.41 11.95 -12.47
C ASP A 37 -0.42 10.46 -12.84
N TRP A 38 0.15 9.64 -11.93
CA TRP A 38 0.23 8.21 -12.17
C TRP A 38 -0.27 7.43 -10.94
N PRO A 39 -1.51 6.96 -10.98
CA PRO A 39 -2.15 6.37 -9.82
C PRO A 39 -1.54 5.02 -9.44
N LEU A 40 -1.50 4.77 -8.13
CA LEU A 40 -1.33 3.45 -7.55
C LEU A 40 -2.71 2.84 -7.31
N PHE A 41 -2.89 1.59 -7.71
CA PHE A 41 -4.06 0.79 -7.37
C PHE A 41 -3.69 -0.17 -6.24
N ILE A 42 -4.50 -0.20 -5.21
CA ILE A 42 -4.30 -1.08 -4.06
C ILE A 42 -5.63 -1.71 -3.66
N LYS A 43 -5.61 -3.01 -3.38
CA LYS A 43 -6.76 -3.73 -2.83
C LYS A 43 -6.72 -3.69 -1.32
N ASP A 44 -7.85 -3.41 -0.70
CA ASP A 44 -7.99 -3.50 0.75
C ASP A 44 -8.27 -4.95 1.20
N ASN A 45 -8.32 -5.14 2.52
CA ASN A 45 -8.59 -6.46 3.11
C ASN A 45 -10.03 -6.96 2.84
N MET A 46 -10.92 -6.11 2.35
CA MET A 46 -12.31 -6.44 2.01
C MET A 46 -12.51 -6.69 0.51
N GLY A 47 -11.42 -6.66 -0.28
CA GLY A 47 -11.45 -6.86 -1.73
C GLY A 47 -11.82 -5.60 -2.53
N GLY A 48 -12.01 -4.45 -1.88
CA GLY A 48 -12.20 -3.16 -2.54
C GLY A 48 -10.91 -2.68 -3.19
N THR A 49 -11.00 -2.05 -4.35
CA THR A 49 -9.85 -1.45 -5.04
C THR A 49 -9.86 0.06 -4.88
N HIS A 50 -8.74 0.62 -4.44
CA HIS A 50 -8.55 2.04 -4.25
C HIS A 50 -7.56 2.57 -5.28
N LYS A 51 -7.92 3.67 -5.92
CA LYS A 51 -7.05 4.43 -6.84
C LYS A 51 -6.46 5.60 -6.06
N ILE A 52 -5.16 5.59 -5.85
CA ILE A 52 -4.46 6.57 -5.03
C ILE A 52 -3.53 7.40 -5.91
N VAL A 53 -3.71 8.71 -5.88
CA VAL A 53 -2.84 9.68 -6.54
C VAL A 53 -2.07 10.43 -5.46
N LEU A 54 -0.74 10.33 -5.50
CA LEU A 54 0.14 11.07 -4.59
C LEU A 54 0.64 12.34 -5.25
N GLN A 55 0.60 13.43 -4.51
CA GLN A 55 1.28 14.66 -4.88
C GLN A 55 2.69 14.70 -4.30
N PRO A 56 3.63 15.49 -4.87
CA PRO A 56 4.98 15.61 -4.34
C PRO A 56 5.00 15.95 -2.85
N GLY A 57 5.78 15.21 -2.07
CA GLY A 57 5.87 15.33 -0.61
C GLY A 57 4.88 14.46 0.18
N GLN A 58 3.90 13.86 -0.47
CA GLN A 58 2.97 12.93 0.20
C GLN A 58 3.58 11.54 0.39
N VAL A 59 3.15 10.89 1.45
CA VAL A 59 3.58 9.54 1.82
C VAL A 59 2.36 8.63 1.93
N LEU A 60 2.46 7.46 1.31
CA LEU A 60 1.49 6.38 1.46
C LEU A 60 2.11 5.26 2.29
N TRP A 61 1.44 4.90 3.40
CA TRP A 61 1.76 3.72 4.19
C TRP A 61 0.79 2.59 3.86
N TYR A 62 1.31 1.39 3.65
CA TYR A 62 0.47 0.23 3.31
C TYR A 62 1.12 -1.09 3.70
N GLU A 63 0.30 -2.11 3.91
CA GLU A 63 0.74 -3.48 4.16
C GLU A 63 1.13 -4.17 2.86
N SER A 64 2.32 -3.90 2.37
CA SER A 64 2.76 -4.26 1.02
C SER A 64 2.87 -5.76 0.76
N ALA A 65 3.08 -6.58 1.79
CA ALA A 65 3.12 -8.03 1.66
C ALA A 65 1.72 -8.69 1.66
N ARG A 66 0.66 -7.94 2.02
CA ARG A 66 -0.70 -8.47 2.17
C ARG A 66 -1.70 -7.85 1.21
N LEU A 67 -1.52 -6.61 0.84
CA LEU A 67 -2.42 -5.87 -0.03
C LEU A 67 -1.88 -5.88 -1.46
N PRO A 68 -2.57 -6.55 -2.40
CA PRO A 68 -2.21 -6.49 -3.80
C PRO A 68 -2.20 -5.05 -4.29
N HIS A 69 -1.10 -4.63 -4.89
CA HIS A 69 -0.91 -3.27 -5.34
C HIS A 69 -0.10 -3.21 -6.64
N GLY A 70 -0.25 -2.13 -7.38
CA GLY A 70 0.45 -1.93 -8.64
C GLY A 70 0.05 -0.66 -9.35
N ARG A 71 0.66 -0.41 -10.50
CA ARG A 71 0.37 0.69 -11.41
C ARG A 71 0.12 0.12 -12.81
N PRO A 72 -1.03 -0.53 -13.04
CA PRO A 72 -1.32 -1.20 -14.32
C PRO A 72 -1.52 -0.21 -15.48
N GLU A 73 -1.84 1.04 -15.18
CA GLU A 73 -1.93 2.08 -16.21
C GLU A 73 -0.53 2.51 -16.66
N VAL A 74 -0.32 2.58 -17.96
CA VAL A 74 0.97 3.01 -18.53
C VAL A 74 1.20 4.50 -18.24
N PHE A 75 2.37 4.81 -17.68
CA PHE A 75 2.78 6.19 -17.41
C PHE A 75 3.04 6.95 -18.71
N LYS A 76 2.38 8.08 -18.89
CA LYS A 76 2.48 8.90 -20.10
C LYS A 76 3.29 10.19 -19.91
N GLY A 77 3.65 10.51 -18.65
CA GLY A 77 4.48 11.66 -18.33
C GLY A 77 5.94 11.46 -18.69
N GLU A 78 6.78 12.40 -18.32
CA GLU A 78 8.22 12.37 -18.62
C GLU A 78 8.99 11.54 -17.58
N PHE A 79 8.80 11.84 -16.28
CA PHE A 79 9.36 11.07 -15.18
C PHE A 79 8.43 11.07 -13.96
N TYR A 80 8.60 10.06 -13.10
CA TYR A 80 7.89 9.90 -11.83
C TYR A 80 8.83 9.30 -10.79
N ASP A 81 9.17 10.07 -9.75
CA ASP A 81 10.17 9.73 -8.76
C ASP A 81 9.55 9.36 -7.42
N ASN A 82 9.87 8.18 -6.94
CA ASN A 82 9.48 7.71 -5.62
C ASN A 82 10.68 7.21 -4.82
N MET A 83 10.62 7.41 -3.51
CA MET A 83 11.46 6.72 -2.55
C MET A 83 10.64 5.64 -1.84
N PHE A 84 11.22 4.46 -1.63
CA PHE A 84 10.58 3.34 -0.97
C PHE A 84 11.28 3.03 0.35
N VAL A 85 10.49 2.91 1.41
CA VAL A 85 10.96 2.47 2.71
C VAL A 85 10.18 1.22 3.11
N HIS A 86 10.88 0.15 3.46
CA HIS A 86 10.27 -1.12 3.81
C HIS A 86 10.62 -1.52 5.23
N PHE A 87 9.65 -2.07 5.93
CA PHE A 87 9.77 -2.54 7.30
C PHE A 87 9.41 -4.01 7.38
N LYS A 88 10.15 -4.73 8.19
CA LYS A 88 9.83 -6.10 8.57
C LYS A 88 9.67 -6.17 10.09
N PRO A 89 8.76 -7.00 10.60
CA PRO A 89 8.68 -7.19 12.04
C PRO A 89 9.91 -7.94 12.54
N SER A 90 10.32 -7.63 13.77
CA SER A 90 11.42 -8.33 14.45
C SER A 90 11.02 -9.73 14.92
N SER A 91 9.72 -9.99 15.11
CA SER A 91 9.19 -11.25 15.61
C SER A 91 8.97 -12.28 14.50
N LYS A 92 9.53 -13.49 14.70
CA LYS A 92 9.30 -14.64 13.80
C LYS A 92 7.83 -15.12 13.81
N ALA A 93 7.06 -14.86 14.86
CA ALA A 93 5.65 -15.22 14.95
C ALA A 93 4.81 -14.52 13.88
N TRP A 94 5.16 -13.29 13.56
CA TRP A 94 4.50 -12.50 12.52
C TRP A 94 4.67 -13.11 11.12
N HIS A 95 5.82 -13.70 10.83
CA HIS A 95 6.10 -14.34 9.54
C HIS A 95 5.22 -15.57 9.27
N ARG A 96 4.74 -16.23 10.32
CA ARG A 96 3.84 -17.39 10.21
C ARG A 96 2.39 -16.99 9.97
N THR A 97 1.93 -15.92 10.60
CA THR A 97 0.54 -15.46 10.54
C THR A 97 0.28 -14.46 9.41
N GLY A 98 1.30 -13.74 8.97
CA GLY A 98 1.15 -12.66 7.99
C GLY A 98 0.83 -13.14 6.56
N ARG A 99 1.10 -14.40 6.23
CA ARG A 99 0.98 -14.89 4.86
C ARG A 99 -0.41 -15.39 4.47
N THR A 100 -1.29 -15.63 5.42
CA THR A 100 -2.50 -16.42 5.18
C THR A 100 -3.80 -15.76 5.59
N VAL A 101 -3.78 -14.55 6.04
CA VAL A 101 -5.04 -13.86 6.32
C VAL A 101 -5.56 -13.24 5.03
N HIS A 102 -5.94 -14.10 4.10
CA HIS A 102 -6.99 -13.79 3.17
C HIS A 102 -8.27 -13.81 4.01
N TRP A 103 -8.80 -12.64 4.30
CA TRP A 103 -10.15 -12.55 4.86
C TRP A 103 -11.08 -13.17 3.84
N GLU A 104 -11.71 -14.27 4.18
CA GLU A 104 -12.72 -14.86 3.33
C GLU A 104 -13.88 -13.87 3.16
N LYS A 105 -14.53 -13.96 2.02
CA LYS A 105 -15.69 -13.10 1.72
C LYS A 105 -16.74 -13.29 2.81
N GLY A 106 -16.92 -12.26 3.64
CA GLY A 106 -17.84 -12.27 4.79
C GLY A 106 -17.17 -12.26 6.17
N GLU A 107 -15.86 -12.46 6.26
CA GLU A 107 -15.15 -12.29 7.52
C GLU A 107 -14.90 -10.81 7.83
N THR A 108 -15.10 -10.44 9.08
CA THR A 108 -14.84 -9.07 9.53
C THR A 108 -13.43 -9.00 10.11
N PRO A 109 -12.52 -8.21 9.51
CA PRO A 109 -11.18 -8.03 10.03
C PRO A 109 -11.21 -7.49 11.48
N PRO A 110 -10.28 -7.89 12.37
CA PRO A 110 -10.28 -7.44 13.76
C PRO A 110 -10.22 -5.92 13.95
N TRP A 111 -9.58 -5.21 13.04
CA TRP A 111 -9.51 -3.75 13.08
C TRP A 111 -10.88 -3.11 12.76
N ARG A 112 -11.69 -3.72 11.89
CA ARG A 112 -13.03 -3.21 11.56
C ARG A 112 -13.98 -3.34 12.75
N VAL A 113 -13.87 -4.41 13.53
CA VAL A 113 -14.62 -4.56 14.78
C VAL A 113 -14.30 -3.43 15.76
N ARG A 114 -13.05 -2.97 15.79
CA ARG A 114 -12.64 -1.82 16.60
C ARG A 114 -13.24 -0.50 16.12
N VAL A 115 -13.28 -0.28 14.80
CA VAL A 115 -13.89 0.91 14.20
C VAL A 115 -15.39 0.95 14.50
N GLU A 116 -16.11 -0.12 14.24
CA GLU A 116 -17.56 -0.22 14.53
C GLU A 116 -17.86 -0.01 16.01
N LYS A 117 -16.99 -0.52 16.90
CA LYS A 117 -17.11 -0.33 18.33
C LYS A 117 -16.85 1.12 18.75
N ALA A 118 -15.89 1.78 18.09
CA ALA A 118 -15.59 3.20 18.30
C ALA A 118 -16.73 4.11 17.82
N GLU A 119 -17.30 3.81 16.67
CA GLU A 119 -18.46 4.53 16.12
C GLU A 119 -19.69 4.40 17.01
N ARG A 120 -20.00 3.20 17.51
CA ARG A 120 -21.10 2.96 18.44
C ARG A 120 -20.92 3.66 19.79
N THR A 121 -19.72 3.88 20.23
CA THR A 121 -19.42 4.57 21.51
C THR A 121 -19.20 6.05 21.36
N GLY A 122 -19.30 6.61 20.13
CA GLY A 122 -19.06 8.02 19.85
C GLY A 122 -17.60 8.47 20.06
N LYS A 123 -16.69 7.55 20.27
CA LYS A 123 -15.25 7.85 20.36
C LYS A 123 -14.68 7.99 18.96
N LYS A 124 -14.21 9.19 18.62
CA LYS A 124 -13.43 9.38 17.40
C LYS A 124 -12.20 8.48 17.44
N THR A 125 -12.08 7.60 16.47
CA THR A 125 -10.83 6.87 16.22
C THR A 125 -9.81 7.90 15.75
N ILE A 126 -8.72 8.03 16.46
CA ILE A 126 -7.56 8.78 15.96
C ILE A 126 -6.90 7.83 14.94
N GLU A 127 -6.92 8.26 13.67
CA GLU A 127 -6.19 7.60 12.59
C GLU A 127 -4.67 7.69 12.81
#